data_26352fa1e726b4a7c0b7d7e12536faba
#
_entry.id   26352fa1e726b4a7c0b7d7e12536faba
#
_cell.length_a   1.000
_cell.length_b   1.000
_cell.length_c   1.000
_cell.angle_alpha   90.00
_cell.angle_beta   90.00
_cell.angle_gamma   90.00
#
_symmetry.space_group_name_H-M   'P 1'
#
loop_
_entity.id
_entity.type
_entity.pdbx_description
1 polymer ?
#
loop_
_entity_poly.entity_id
_entity_poly.type
_entity_poly.pdbx_seq_one_letter_code
_entity_poly.pdbx_strand_id
1 'polypeptide(L)'
;MYSSQLQLKFSNVSEAKIAAQSLCELLKSRISVFDFPGLQVTVGKDGDLSISVRFQDVKAMNDFEKDIPKIIEDIKQAFLFKLTKFTGVCVFSFEREAMSSSISIDAK
;
A
#
# COMPACT_ATOMS: atom_id res chain seq x y z
N MET A 1 7.45 -12.83 9.74
CA MET A 1 7.24 -11.75 8.76
C MET A 1 6.28 -10.72 9.32
N TYR A 2 6.54 -9.46 9.04
CA TYR A 2 5.77 -8.35 9.57
C TYR A 2 4.96 -7.71 8.48
N SER A 3 3.86 -7.07 8.84
CA SER A 3 2.95 -6.47 7.88
C SER A 3 2.54 -5.08 8.37
N SER A 4 2.49 -4.14 7.43
CA SER A 4 1.99 -2.80 7.69
C SER A 4 0.89 -2.52 6.69
N GLN A 5 -0.25 -2.03 7.18
CA GLN A 5 -1.39 -1.73 6.32
C GLN A 5 -1.82 -0.30 6.52
N LEU A 6 -2.06 0.37 5.39
CA LEU A 6 -2.59 1.72 5.38
C LEU A 6 -3.92 1.70 4.66
N GLN A 7 -4.92 2.33 5.25
CA GLN A 7 -6.22 2.48 4.60
C GLN A 7 -6.55 3.95 4.51
N LEU A 8 -6.87 4.39 3.29
CA LEU A 8 -7.22 5.76 3.02
C LEU A 8 -8.65 5.79 2.48
N LYS A 9 -9.49 6.61 3.09
CA LYS A 9 -10.89 6.71 2.68
C LYS A 9 -11.10 8.04 1.97
N PHE A 10 -11.41 7.98 0.68
CA PHE A 10 -11.67 9.16 -0.14
C PHE A 10 -13.16 9.34 -0.34
N SER A 11 -13.54 10.48 -0.92
CA SER A 11 -14.95 10.80 -1.14
C SER A 11 -15.61 9.89 -2.16
N ASN A 12 -14.83 9.42 -3.15
CA ASN A 12 -15.37 8.57 -4.20
C ASN A 12 -14.26 7.76 -4.84
N VAL A 13 -14.65 6.82 -5.70
CA VAL A 13 -13.69 5.91 -6.31
C VAL A 13 -12.76 6.62 -7.29
N SER A 14 -13.21 7.69 -7.94
CA SER A 14 -12.36 8.42 -8.88
C SER A 14 -11.17 9.04 -8.18
N GLU A 15 -11.40 9.66 -7.03
CA GLU A 15 -10.31 10.22 -6.25
C GLU A 15 -9.35 9.14 -5.77
N ALA A 16 -9.91 8.01 -5.33
CA ALA A 16 -9.07 6.90 -4.86
C ALA A 16 -8.19 6.38 -5.97
N LYS A 17 -8.70 6.29 -7.20
CA LYS A 17 -7.91 5.81 -8.34
C LYS A 17 -6.78 6.77 -8.68
N ILE A 18 -7.05 8.07 -8.67
CA ILE A 18 -6.01 9.06 -8.95
C ILE A 18 -4.93 8.99 -7.88
N ALA A 19 -5.35 8.94 -6.62
CA ALA A 19 -4.40 8.83 -5.52
C ALA A 19 -3.59 7.55 -5.62
N ALA A 20 -4.22 6.45 -6.01
CA ALA A 20 -3.54 5.16 -6.14
C ALA A 20 -2.43 5.22 -7.19
N GLN A 21 -2.67 5.90 -8.31
CA GLN A 21 -1.64 6.02 -9.34
C GLN A 21 -0.41 6.75 -8.81
N SER A 22 -0.63 7.86 -8.12
CA SER A 22 0.46 8.62 -7.51
C SER A 22 1.22 7.78 -6.49
N LEU A 23 0.47 7.10 -5.63
CA LEU A 23 1.08 6.31 -4.57
C LEU A 23 1.84 5.12 -5.12
N CYS A 24 1.34 4.50 -6.19
CA CYS A 24 2.03 3.36 -6.79
C CYS A 24 3.38 3.77 -7.35
N GLU A 25 3.45 4.94 -8.02
CA GLU A 25 4.72 5.42 -8.54
C GLU A 25 5.72 5.67 -7.42
N LEU A 26 5.27 6.29 -6.35
CA LEU A 26 6.13 6.58 -5.22
C LEU A 26 6.57 5.30 -4.52
N LEU A 27 5.65 4.36 -4.33
CA LEU A 27 5.97 3.09 -3.66
C LEU A 27 6.91 2.24 -4.49
N LYS A 28 6.80 2.28 -5.81
CA LYS A 28 7.73 1.57 -6.67
C LYS A 28 9.16 2.03 -6.41
N SER A 29 9.36 3.31 -6.19
CA SER A 29 10.70 3.84 -5.93
C SER A 29 11.21 3.39 -4.55
N ARG A 30 10.31 2.97 -3.66
CA ARG A 30 10.69 2.53 -2.32
C ARG A 30 11.01 1.05 -2.23
N ILE A 31 10.63 0.27 -3.25
CA ILE A 31 10.80 -1.18 -3.18
C ILE A 31 12.26 -1.55 -2.97
N SER A 32 13.16 -0.98 -3.75
CA SER A 32 14.59 -1.32 -3.62
C SER A 32 15.20 -0.71 -2.36
N VAL A 33 14.69 0.44 -1.91
CA VAL A 33 15.23 1.09 -0.72
C VAL A 33 14.94 0.27 0.54
N PHE A 34 13.70 -0.22 0.67
CA PHE A 34 13.29 -0.96 1.87
C PHE A 34 13.27 -2.47 1.65
N ASP A 35 13.49 -2.92 0.42
CA ASP A 35 13.52 -4.35 0.09
C ASP A 35 12.27 -5.07 0.55
N PHE A 36 11.11 -4.59 0.07
CA PHE A 36 9.82 -5.20 0.43
C PHE A 36 9.70 -6.60 -0.14
N PRO A 37 9.45 -7.63 0.70
CA PRO A 37 9.09 -8.95 0.18
C PRO A 37 7.74 -8.96 -0.52
N GLY A 38 6.84 -8.04 -0.17
CA GLY A 38 5.55 -7.97 -0.82
C GLY A 38 4.90 -6.62 -0.62
N LEU A 39 4.12 -6.21 -1.63
CA LEU A 39 3.43 -4.94 -1.63
C LEU A 39 2.17 -5.07 -2.48
N GLN A 40 1.05 -4.64 -1.93
CA GLN A 40 -0.22 -4.65 -2.65
C GLN A 40 -0.94 -3.34 -2.47
N VAL A 41 -1.53 -2.83 -3.57
CA VAL A 41 -2.36 -1.64 -3.53
C VAL A 41 -3.71 -2.03 -4.12
N THR A 42 -4.78 -1.79 -3.38
CA THR A 42 -6.12 -2.18 -3.78
C THR A 42 -7.07 -0.99 -3.66
N VAL A 43 -7.88 -0.77 -4.68
CA VAL A 43 -8.88 0.30 -4.68
C VAL A 43 -10.27 -0.31 -4.61
N GLY A 44 -11.05 0.12 -3.63
CA GLY A 44 -12.40 -0.34 -3.45
C GLY A 44 -13.41 0.56 -4.15
N LYS A 45 -14.57 0.01 -4.45
CA LYS A 45 -15.59 0.73 -5.23
C LYS A 45 -16.18 1.93 -4.51
N ASP A 46 -16.02 2.00 -3.20
CA ASP A 46 -16.59 3.08 -2.40
C ASP A 46 -15.56 4.16 -2.08
N GLY A 47 -14.40 4.14 -2.73
CA GLY A 47 -13.39 5.15 -2.49
C GLY A 47 -12.35 4.76 -1.45
N ASP A 48 -12.32 3.51 -1.05
CA ASP A 48 -11.30 3.01 -0.15
C ASP A 48 -10.05 2.66 -0.92
N LEU A 49 -8.91 2.98 -0.32
CA LEU A 49 -7.61 2.62 -0.89
C LEU A 49 -6.83 1.90 0.19
N SER A 50 -6.38 0.70 -0.11
CA SER A 50 -5.65 -0.12 0.84
C SER A 50 -4.25 -0.39 0.33
N ILE A 51 -3.26 -0.16 1.19
CA ILE A 51 -1.86 -0.45 0.90
C ILE A 51 -1.38 -1.45 1.92
N SER A 52 -0.89 -2.59 1.45
CA SER A 52 -0.40 -3.65 2.32
C SER A 52 1.05 -3.92 1.97
N VAL A 53 1.94 -3.81 2.95
CA VAL A 53 3.37 -4.00 2.76
C VAL A 53 3.86 -5.06 3.74
N ARG A 54 4.70 -5.98 3.23
CA ARG A 54 5.30 -7.01 4.08
C ARG A 54 6.78 -6.73 4.26
N PHE A 55 7.31 -7.11 5.42
CA PHE A 55 8.70 -6.89 5.79
C PHE A 55 9.30 -8.13 6.41
N GLN A 56 10.59 -8.35 6.17
CA GLN A 56 11.29 -9.47 6.77
C GLN A 56 11.58 -9.24 8.26
N ASP A 57 11.91 -8.00 8.62
CA ASP A 57 12.24 -7.72 10.01
C ASP A 57 11.57 -6.43 10.47
N VAL A 58 11.57 -6.25 11.79
CA VAL A 58 10.87 -5.13 12.40
C VAL A 58 11.57 -3.80 12.11
N LYS A 59 12.88 -3.83 11.90
CA LYS A 59 13.60 -2.59 11.61
C LYS A 59 13.16 -2.00 10.29
N ALA A 60 13.04 -2.84 9.26
CA ALA A 60 12.58 -2.38 7.95
C ALA A 60 11.18 -1.81 8.04
N MET A 61 10.31 -2.45 8.80
CA MET A 61 8.95 -1.96 8.99
C MET A 61 8.95 -0.60 9.69
N ASN A 62 9.75 -0.45 10.72
CA ASN A 62 9.82 0.82 11.45
C ASN A 62 10.37 1.94 10.57
N ASP A 63 11.38 1.62 9.74
CA ASP A 63 11.94 2.60 8.82
C ASP A 63 10.90 3.05 7.80
N PHE A 64 10.11 2.11 7.29
CA PHE A 64 9.06 2.45 6.36
C PHE A 64 8.00 3.34 7.03
N GLU A 65 7.64 3.04 8.25
CA GLU A 65 6.62 3.83 8.95
C GLU A 65 7.06 5.26 9.17
N LYS A 66 8.35 5.48 9.35
CA LYS A 66 8.87 6.86 9.45
C LYS A 66 8.77 7.59 8.13
N ASP A 67 8.72 6.86 7.02
CA ASP A 67 8.64 7.45 5.68
C ASP A 67 7.19 7.74 5.25
N ILE A 68 6.22 7.17 5.95
CA ILE A 68 4.81 7.31 5.58
C ILE A 68 4.37 8.77 5.45
N PRO A 69 4.71 9.68 6.38
CA PRO A 69 4.28 11.07 6.22
C PRO A 69 4.75 11.70 4.92
N LYS A 70 5.93 11.33 4.45
CA LYS A 70 6.44 11.83 3.17
C LYS A 70 5.69 11.20 2.01
N ILE A 71 5.35 9.92 2.14
CA ILE A 71 4.67 9.19 1.09
C ILE A 71 3.28 9.78 0.83
N ILE A 72 2.58 10.16 1.88
CA ILE A 72 1.21 10.68 1.73
C ILE A 72 1.15 12.18 1.62
N GLU A 73 2.28 12.87 1.67
CA GLU A 73 2.31 14.33 1.67
C GLU A 73 1.58 14.94 0.47
N ASP A 74 1.95 14.49 -0.72
CA ASP A 74 1.36 15.02 -1.96
C ASP A 74 -0.14 14.71 -2.04
N ILE A 75 -0.53 13.55 -1.57
CA ILE A 75 -1.93 13.16 -1.59
C ILE A 75 -2.73 14.04 -0.63
N LYS A 76 -2.17 14.36 0.53
CA LYS A 76 -2.84 15.22 1.50
C LYS A 76 -3.11 16.61 0.94
N GLN A 77 -2.25 17.09 0.07
CA GLN A 77 -2.44 18.41 -0.52
C GLN A 77 -3.50 18.42 -1.59
N ALA A 78 -3.72 17.28 -2.24
CA ALA A 78 -4.66 17.19 -3.36
C ALA A 78 -6.05 16.74 -2.95
N PHE A 79 -6.16 15.93 -1.89
CA PHE A 79 -7.43 15.31 -1.51
C PHE A 79 -7.65 15.33 -0.02
N LEU A 80 -8.93 15.33 0.36
CA LEU A 80 -9.31 15.05 1.74
C LEU A 80 -9.54 13.57 1.87
N PHE A 81 -8.96 12.96 2.90
CA PHE A 81 -9.15 11.55 3.14
C PHE A 81 -8.90 11.22 4.61
N LYS A 82 -9.40 10.07 5.02
CA LYS A 82 -9.17 9.56 6.36
C LYS A 82 -8.13 8.46 6.29
N LEU A 83 -7.13 8.52 7.16
CA LEU A 83 -6.05 7.55 7.17
C LEU A 83 -6.13 6.68 8.41
N THR A 84 -6.06 5.36 8.20
CA THR A 84 -5.98 4.38 9.29
C THR A 84 -4.76 3.51 9.05
N LYS A 85 -4.02 3.21 10.11
CA LYS A 85 -2.82 2.38 10.03
C LYS A 85 -2.94 1.16 10.91
N PHE A 86 -2.37 0.07 10.46
CA PHE A 86 -2.32 -1.17 11.23
C PHE A 86 -0.99 -1.87 10.97
N THR A 87 -0.31 -2.29 12.02
CA THR A 87 0.91 -3.06 11.89
C THR A 87 0.80 -4.31 12.74
N GLY A 88 1.45 -5.39 12.28
CA GLY A 88 1.36 -6.62 13.02
C GLY A 88 2.33 -7.66 12.50
N VAL A 89 2.25 -8.84 13.10
CA VAL A 89 3.03 -9.99 12.71
C VAL A 89 2.13 -10.94 11.95
N CYS A 90 2.61 -11.39 10.79
CA CYS A 90 1.85 -12.34 9.98
C CYS A 90 1.89 -13.70 10.66
N VAL A 91 0.73 -14.22 11.04
CA VAL A 91 0.66 -15.52 11.74
C VAL A 91 0.26 -16.65 10.82
N PHE A 92 -0.21 -16.35 9.61
CA PHE A 92 -0.55 -17.36 8.61
C PHE A 92 -0.56 -16.72 7.24
N SER A 93 0.02 -17.43 6.26
CA SER A 93 0.08 -16.91 4.91
C SER A 93 0.02 -18.07 3.93
N PHE A 94 -0.72 -17.87 2.83
CA PHE A 94 -0.78 -18.82 1.75
C PHE A 94 -0.74 -18.07 0.44
N GLU A 95 0.10 -18.52 -0.49
CA GLU A 95 0.17 -17.94 -1.81
C GLU A 95 0.19 -19.05 -2.83
N ARG A 96 -0.63 -18.90 -3.85
CA ARG A 96 -0.73 -19.95 -4.84
C ARG A 96 0.46 -19.89 -5.78
N GLU A 97 0.44 -18.94 -6.70
CA GLU A 97 1.55 -18.80 -7.65
C GLU A 97 1.75 -17.35 -7.98
N ALA A 98 3.00 -16.94 -7.95
CA ALA A 98 3.34 -15.55 -8.08
C ALA A 98 2.96 -14.97 -9.44
N MET A 99 3.12 -15.74 -10.50
CA MET A 99 2.96 -15.18 -11.83
C MET A 99 1.53 -14.97 -12.26
N SER A 100 0.57 -15.53 -11.55
CA SER A 100 -0.82 -15.36 -11.92
C SER A 100 -1.36 -14.00 -11.49
N SER A 101 -0.75 -13.35 -10.53
CA SER A 101 -1.29 -12.13 -9.96
C SER A 101 -1.21 -10.93 -10.89
N SER A 102 -0.14 -10.81 -11.67
CA SER A 102 0.01 -9.68 -12.57
C SER A 102 -0.99 -9.74 -13.72
N ILE A 103 -1.37 -10.94 -14.11
CA ILE A 103 -2.33 -11.13 -15.20
C ILE A 103 -3.73 -10.71 -14.78
N SER A 104 -4.09 -10.98 -13.55
CA SER A 104 -5.44 -10.68 -13.09
C SER A 104 -5.70 -9.18 -13.04
N ILE A 105 -4.70 -8.37 -12.86
CA ILE A 105 -4.85 -6.92 -12.87
C ILE A 105 -5.27 -6.44 -14.25
N ASP A 106 -4.66 -6.99 -15.28
CA ASP A 106 -4.94 -6.59 -16.65
C ASP A 106 -6.31 -7.04 -17.11
N ALA A 107 -6.85 -8.06 -16.49
CA ALA A 107 -8.16 -8.58 -16.87
C ALA A 107 -9.30 -7.62 -16.52
N LYS A 108 -9.03 -6.61 -15.73
CA LYS A 108 -10.03 -5.62 -15.40
C LYS A 108 -10.15 -4.59 -16.48
#